data_e775ef3680f805bbeabf0dcfd9cf0d04
#
_entry.id   e775ef3680f805bbeabf0dcfd9cf0d04
#
_cell.length_a   1.000
_cell.length_b   1.000
_cell.length_c   1.000
_cell.angle_alpha   90.00
_cell.angle_beta   90.00
_cell.angle_gamma   90.00
#
_symmetry.space_group_name_H-M   'P 1'
#
loop_
_entity.id
_entity.type
_entity.pdbx_description
1 polymer ?
#
loop_
_entity_poly.entity_id
_entity_poly.type
_entity_poly.pdbx_seq_one_letter_code
_entity_poly.pdbx_strand_id
1 'polypeptide(L)'
;GKSVLIASLLGAFGLKESNAANIEVELIAPFLDTEEYGIFREDEHEPLVISVIKKEKTRYFLNQTSLSKNTLKALLKGLIKRLSNDRFSQNELNDVLMLSLLDGYIQNENQAFSPLLGALETKFTRLEKLEKERRSLEDKKRFQKDLEERLNFEKMKLERLDLKEDEYERLLEQKKLLSSKEKLNDKIALALDVLENTHKITHALESVGHSAEFLKSALLEASALLEKEQAKLEECERLDIEKVLEKLGMLSGIIKDYGSIAHAKERLAHVKNELHNLKEIDHHCETYHKEIERLKAECLKLCEEISGFRKEYLAGFNALLSAKAKDLLLKSPSLVLEEAPMSEKGAQKLVLNLQNSQLETLSSGEYSRLRLAFMLLEMEFLKDFKGVLVLDEMDSNLSGEESLAVSKALETLSSHSQIFAISHQVHIPALAKNHILVFKENHKSLAKTLSNEERVLEIARMIGGSENIESAISFAKEKLKV
;
A
#
# COMPACT_ATOMS: atom_id res chain seq x y z
N GLY A 1 -31.94 0.03 32.29
CA GLY A 1 -31.53 1.44 32.52
C GLY A 1 -30.04 1.65 32.32
N LYS A 2 -29.18 1.04 33.14
CA LYS A 2 -27.70 1.23 33.10
C LYS A 2 -27.09 0.91 31.73
N SER A 3 -27.37 -0.29 31.19
CA SER A 3 -26.84 -0.72 29.87
C SER A 3 -27.35 0.15 28.71
N VAL A 4 -28.53 0.78 28.83
CA VAL A 4 -29.06 1.72 27.83
C VAL A 4 -28.25 3.01 27.83
N LEU A 5 -27.88 3.53 29.02
CA LEU A 5 -27.05 4.74 29.15
C LEU A 5 -25.68 4.54 28.51
N ILE A 6 -25.01 3.41 28.83
CA ILE A 6 -23.72 3.08 28.21
C ILE A 6 -23.85 2.82 26.71
N ALA A 7 -24.93 2.13 26.28
CA ALA A 7 -25.17 1.95 24.84
C ALA A 7 -25.36 3.28 24.12
N SER A 8 -26.00 4.25 24.78
CA SER A 8 -26.15 5.60 24.21
C SER A 8 -24.82 6.34 24.16
N LEU A 9 -24.02 6.28 25.23
CA LEU A 9 -22.66 6.85 25.23
C LEU A 9 -21.79 6.25 24.12
N LEU A 10 -21.75 4.91 24.00
CA LEU A 10 -21.03 4.24 22.94
C LEU A 10 -21.62 4.55 21.55
N GLY A 11 -22.93 4.79 21.49
CA GLY A 11 -23.63 5.22 20.28
C GLY A 11 -23.20 6.61 19.83
N ALA A 12 -23.00 7.53 20.75
CA ALA A 12 -22.46 8.86 20.48
C ALA A 12 -21.08 8.76 19.78
N PHE A 13 -20.25 7.83 20.21
CA PHE A 13 -18.93 7.60 19.64
C PHE A 13 -18.94 6.67 18.39
N GLY A 14 -20.11 6.30 17.90
CA GLY A 14 -20.26 5.40 16.75
C GLY A 14 -19.82 3.95 16.98
N LEU A 15 -19.54 3.56 18.24
CA LEU A 15 -19.01 2.22 18.60
C LEU A 15 -20.13 1.17 18.79
N LYS A 16 -21.35 1.60 19.10
CA LYS A 16 -22.52 0.73 19.27
C LYS A 16 -23.75 1.39 18.63
N GLU A 17 -24.75 0.62 18.25
CA GLU A 17 -26.04 1.16 17.88
C GLU A 17 -26.84 1.51 19.15
N SER A 18 -27.43 2.69 19.17
CA SER A 18 -28.32 3.14 20.24
C SER A 18 -29.76 3.28 19.74
N ASN A 19 -30.72 3.04 20.63
CA ASN A 19 -32.14 3.28 20.37
C ASN A 19 -32.62 4.65 20.85
N ALA A 20 -31.72 5.47 21.40
CA ALA A 20 -32.05 6.84 21.78
C ALA A 20 -32.32 7.70 20.54
N ALA A 21 -33.37 8.52 20.60
CA ALA A 21 -33.73 9.42 19.49
C ALA A 21 -32.69 10.54 19.32
N ASN A 22 -32.22 11.08 20.42
CA ASN A 22 -31.17 12.10 20.46
C ASN A 22 -30.12 11.72 21.52
N ILE A 23 -28.86 11.90 21.17
CA ILE A 23 -27.74 11.76 22.10
C ILE A 23 -26.86 12.99 21.89
N GLU A 24 -26.42 13.59 22.98
CA GLU A 24 -25.46 14.68 22.97
C GLU A 24 -24.41 14.43 24.05
N VAL A 25 -23.15 14.59 23.67
CA VAL A 25 -21.99 14.37 24.53
C VAL A 25 -20.99 15.50 24.30
N GLU A 26 -20.57 16.14 25.34
CA GLU A 26 -19.47 17.10 25.35
C GLU A 26 -18.16 16.36 25.66
N LEU A 27 -17.17 16.56 24.84
CA LEU A 27 -15.86 15.92 24.93
C LEU A 27 -14.77 16.99 24.97
N ILE A 28 -14.00 17.05 26.07
CA ILE A 28 -12.81 17.89 26.17
C ILE A 28 -11.60 17.05 25.76
N ALA A 29 -11.08 17.30 24.56
CA ALA A 29 -9.95 16.57 23.98
C ALA A 29 -9.00 17.55 23.26
N PRO A 30 -8.13 18.26 24.01
CA PRO A 30 -7.26 19.30 23.44
C PRO A 30 -6.27 18.77 22.41
N PHE A 31 -5.90 17.49 22.51
CA PHE A 31 -4.94 16.84 21.62
C PHE A 31 -5.58 16.25 20.34
N LEU A 32 -6.90 16.42 20.14
CA LEU A 32 -7.59 15.87 18.97
C LEU A 32 -7.54 16.87 17.82
N ASP A 33 -6.87 16.50 16.72
CA ASP A 33 -6.89 17.30 15.50
C ASP A 33 -8.21 17.13 14.78
N THR A 34 -8.94 18.23 14.61
CA THR A 34 -10.25 18.27 13.95
C THR A 34 -10.26 19.11 12.68
N GLU A 35 -9.14 19.77 12.34
CA GLU A 35 -9.05 20.68 11.18
C GLU A 35 -9.17 19.93 9.85
N GLU A 36 -8.61 18.72 9.75
CA GLU A 36 -8.75 17.86 8.57
C GLU A 36 -10.22 17.56 8.23
N TYR A 37 -11.13 17.67 9.20
CA TYR A 37 -12.56 17.43 9.05
C TYR A 37 -13.38 18.73 8.88
N GLY A 38 -12.69 19.88 8.72
CA GLY A 38 -13.33 21.20 8.58
C GLY A 38 -13.93 21.73 9.88
N ILE A 39 -13.47 21.26 11.02
CA ILE A 39 -13.94 21.67 12.35
C ILE A 39 -12.83 22.44 13.03
N PHE A 40 -12.98 23.76 13.05
CA PHE A 40 -12.02 24.67 13.66
C PHE A 40 -12.45 24.98 15.10
N ARG A 41 -11.49 25.04 16.03
CA ARG A 41 -11.67 25.44 17.42
C ARG A 41 -10.88 26.71 17.67
N GLU A 42 -11.47 27.66 18.36
CA GLU A 42 -10.78 28.91 18.80
C GLU A 42 -9.81 28.61 19.94
N ASP A 43 -10.17 27.64 20.81
CA ASP A 43 -9.35 27.17 21.93
C ASP A 43 -9.34 25.63 21.90
N GLU A 44 -8.15 25.02 22.05
CA GLU A 44 -7.99 23.56 22.11
C GLU A 44 -8.79 22.93 23.28
N HIS A 45 -9.07 23.70 24.34
CA HIS A 45 -9.86 23.26 25.48
C HIS A 45 -11.37 23.44 25.29
N GLU A 46 -11.79 24.03 24.18
CA GLU A 46 -13.21 24.14 23.86
C GLU A 46 -13.83 22.74 23.70
N PRO A 47 -14.97 22.46 24.38
CA PRO A 47 -15.60 21.15 24.28
C PRO A 47 -16.11 20.88 22.87
N LEU A 48 -15.81 19.68 22.38
CA LEU A 48 -16.37 19.14 21.14
C LEU A 48 -17.75 18.54 21.45
N VAL A 49 -18.78 19.04 20.83
CA VAL A 49 -20.15 18.54 20.98
C VAL A 49 -20.45 17.48 19.94
N ILE A 50 -20.55 16.24 20.38
CA ILE A 50 -20.96 15.12 19.55
C ILE A 50 -22.47 14.95 19.67
N SER A 51 -23.21 15.15 18.58
CA SER A 51 -24.66 14.95 18.56
C SER A 51 -25.04 13.83 17.61
N VAL A 52 -25.90 12.92 18.06
CA VAL A 52 -26.46 11.83 17.25
C VAL A 52 -27.96 11.90 17.24
N ILE A 53 -28.53 12.02 16.05
CA ILE A 53 -29.96 12.12 15.85
C ILE A 53 -30.44 10.88 15.07
N LYS A 54 -31.34 10.10 15.68
CA LYS A 54 -31.97 8.92 15.08
C LYS A 54 -33.41 9.23 14.70
N LYS A 55 -33.64 9.32 13.39
CA LYS A 55 -34.99 9.33 12.77
C LYS A 55 -35.13 8.06 11.93
N GLU A 56 -35.44 8.18 10.66
CA GLU A 56 -35.38 7.07 9.71
C GLU A 56 -33.94 6.57 9.48
N LYS A 57 -32.97 7.49 9.50
CA LYS A 57 -31.52 7.20 9.44
C LYS A 57 -30.82 7.87 10.61
N THR A 58 -29.77 7.24 11.12
CA THR A 58 -28.90 7.83 12.16
C THR A 58 -27.91 8.80 11.51
N ARG A 59 -27.86 10.02 12.03
CA ARG A 59 -26.95 11.08 11.60
C ARG A 59 -26.04 11.46 12.76
N TYR A 60 -24.78 11.68 12.44
CA TYR A 60 -23.74 12.05 13.39
C TYR A 60 -23.27 13.48 13.10
N PHE A 61 -23.07 14.26 14.12
CA PHE A 61 -22.59 15.64 14.03
C PHE A 61 -21.47 15.84 15.05
N LEU A 62 -20.48 16.65 14.70
CA LEU A 62 -19.45 17.16 15.60
C LEU A 62 -19.41 18.68 15.44
N ASN A 63 -19.67 19.42 16.53
CA ASN A 63 -19.86 20.88 16.48
C ASN A 63 -20.77 21.32 15.33
N GLN A 64 -21.95 20.68 15.20
CA GLN A 64 -22.96 20.91 14.14
C GLN A 64 -22.53 20.48 12.72
N THR A 65 -21.28 20.12 12.47
CA THR A 65 -20.80 19.59 11.18
C THR A 65 -21.21 18.12 11.04
N SER A 66 -21.89 17.77 9.94
CA SER A 66 -22.33 16.40 9.68
C SER A 66 -21.15 15.51 9.30
N LEU A 67 -20.99 14.39 10.00
CA LEU A 67 -19.94 13.40 9.75
C LEU A 67 -20.53 12.02 9.45
N SER A 68 -19.79 11.19 8.72
CA SER A 68 -20.11 9.77 8.61
C SER A 68 -19.75 9.03 9.92
N LYS A 69 -20.44 7.90 10.19
CA LYS A 69 -20.10 7.04 11.33
C LYS A 69 -18.63 6.57 11.27
N ASN A 70 -18.13 6.28 10.08
CA ASN A 70 -16.76 5.79 9.90
C ASN A 70 -15.73 6.91 10.13
N THR A 71 -16.02 8.12 9.67
CA THR A 71 -15.20 9.30 9.92
C THR A 71 -15.11 9.61 11.42
N LEU A 72 -16.26 9.60 12.12
CA LEU A 72 -16.28 9.80 13.56
C LEU A 72 -15.49 8.73 14.32
N LYS A 73 -15.63 7.45 13.92
CA LYS A 73 -14.82 6.37 14.49
C LYS A 73 -13.33 6.53 14.24
N ALA A 74 -12.94 6.98 13.06
CA ALA A 74 -11.54 7.20 12.71
C ALA A 74 -10.95 8.33 13.56
N LEU A 75 -11.67 9.43 13.68
CA LEU A 75 -11.30 10.58 14.50
C LEU A 75 -11.12 10.22 15.99
N LEU A 76 -12.04 9.42 16.55
CA LEU A 76 -12.03 9.02 17.96
C LEU A 76 -11.23 7.73 18.23
N LYS A 77 -10.56 7.19 17.19
CA LYS A 77 -9.74 5.99 17.31
C LYS A 77 -8.61 6.23 18.32
N GLY A 78 -8.48 5.34 19.31
CA GLY A 78 -7.49 5.45 20.37
C GLY A 78 -7.92 6.32 21.55
N LEU A 79 -8.89 7.23 21.39
CA LEU A 79 -9.42 8.05 22.48
C LEU A 79 -10.42 7.30 23.35
N ILE A 80 -11.16 6.36 22.77
CA ILE A 80 -12.22 5.64 23.49
C ILE A 80 -11.93 4.15 23.43
N LYS A 81 -11.70 3.57 24.61
CA LYS A 81 -11.55 2.14 24.79
C LYS A 81 -12.78 1.58 25.50
N ARG A 82 -13.29 0.45 25.03
CA ARG A 82 -14.38 -0.28 25.66
C ARG A 82 -13.86 -1.61 26.20
N LEU A 83 -14.16 -1.91 27.44
CA LEU A 83 -14.03 -3.24 28.00
C LEU A 83 -15.43 -3.81 28.30
N SER A 84 -15.73 -4.95 27.72
CA SER A 84 -16.98 -5.67 28.02
C SER A 84 -16.65 -7.16 28.22
N ASN A 85 -17.52 -7.82 28.98
CA ASN A 85 -17.43 -9.28 29.18
C ASN A 85 -17.75 -10.09 27.91
N ASP A 86 -18.06 -9.44 26.80
CA ASP A 86 -18.34 -10.12 25.54
C ASP A 86 -17.07 -10.81 25.04
N ARG A 87 -17.10 -12.14 24.90
CA ARG A 87 -16.00 -12.97 24.37
C ARG A 87 -15.55 -12.58 22.95
N PHE A 88 -16.30 -11.72 22.26
CA PHE A 88 -15.97 -11.21 20.91
C PHE A 88 -14.86 -10.15 20.88
N SER A 89 -14.39 -9.65 22.03
CA SER A 89 -13.26 -8.72 22.10
C SER A 89 -11.90 -9.42 22.30
N GLN A 90 -11.81 -10.75 22.09
CA GLN A 90 -10.59 -11.54 22.30
C GLN A 90 -9.40 -11.11 21.43
N ASN A 91 -9.63 -10.32 20.38
CA ASN A 91 -8.55 -9.77 19.52
C ASN A 91 -7.79 -8.59 20.12
N GLU A 92 -8.11 -8.18 21.33
CA GLU A 92 -7.49 -6.99 21.92
C GLU A 92 -6.15 -7.32 22.61
N LEU A 93 -5.98 -8.53 23.15
CA LEU A 93 -4.69 -9.04 23.62
C LEU A 93 -3.98 -9.76 22.46
N ASN A 94 -3.52 -8.99 21.48
CA ASN A 94 -2.80 -9.51 20.33
C ASN A 94 -1.28 -9.34 20.49
N ASP A 95 -0.54 -10.03 19.65
CA ASP A 95 0.91 -9.98 19.58
C ASP A 95 1.46 -8.57 19.33
N VAL A 96 0.76 -7.74 18.54
CA VAL A 96 1.14 -6.37 18.24
C VAL A 96 1.10 -5.49 19.49
N LEU A 97 0.04 -5.60 20.30
CA LEU A 97 -0.05 -4.87 21.57
C LEU A 97 1.04 -5.32 22.54
N MET A 98 1.18 -6.64 22.74
CA MET A 98 2.18 -7.20 23.66
C MET A 98 3.60 -6.78 23.27
N LEU A 99 3.90 -6.79 21.97
CA LEU A 99 5.20 -6.35 21.46
C LEU A 99 5.43 -4.85 21.69
N SER A 100 4.40 -4.03 21.45
CA SER A 100 4.47 -2.59 21.69
C SER A 100 4.70 -2.25 23.17
N LEU A 101 4.13 -3.04 24.09
CA LEU A 101 4.34 -2.89 25.52
C LEU A 101 5.76 -3.24 25.96
N LEU A 102 6.29 -4.35 25.45
CA LEU A 102 7.69 -4.71 25.70
C LEU A 102 8.64 -3.65 25.13
N ASP A 103 8.39 -3.20 23.91
CA ASP A 103 9.20 -2.17 23.26
C ASP A 103 9.13 -0.84 24.04
N GLY A 104 7.94 -0.44 24.51
CA GLY A 104 7.76 0.73 25.38
C GLY A 104 8.50 0.61 26.72
N TYR A 105 8.50 -0.56 27.34
CA TYR A 105 9.28 -0.85 28.52
C TYR A 105 10.79 -0.69 28.23
N ILE A 106 11.29 -1.29 27.16
CA ILE A 106 12.70 -1.19 26.77
C ILE A 106 13.09 0.26 26.48
N GLN A 107 12.24 1.03 25.81
CA GLN A 107 12.48 2.46 25.51
C GLN A 107 12.61 3.31 26.77
N ASN A 108 11.85 3.01 27.82
CA ASN A 108 11.96 3.70 29.09
C ASN A 108 13.26 3.38 29.83
N GLU A 109 13.75 2.13 29.71
CA GLU A 109 14.97 1.66 30.36
C GLU A 109 16.23 1.98 29.55
N ASN A 110 16.13 2.00 28.21
CA ASN A 110 17.27 2.14 27.31
C ASN A 110 16.95 3.02 26.09
N GLN A 111 17.50 4.23 26.08
CA GLN A 111 17.29 5.20 25.00
C GLN A 111 17.86 4.77 23.63
N ALA A 112 18.82 3.82 23.60
CA ALA A 112 19.41 3.33 22.34
C ALA A 112 18.45 2.48 21.52
N PHE A 113 17.38 1.97 22.12
CA PHE A 113 16.43 1.08 21.45
C PHE A 113 15.50 1.79 20.46
N SER A 114 15.01 2.98 20.82
CA SER A 114 14.07 3.75 19.99
C SER A 114 14.61 4.08 18.58
N PRO A 115 15.89 4.51 18.41
CA PRO A 115 16.46 4.75 17.09
C PRO A 115 16.53 3.49 16.21
N LEU A 116 16.72 2.31 16.79
CA LEU A 116 16.76 1.04 16.04
C LEU A 116 15.39 0.72 15.44
N LEU A 117 14.32 0.87 16.22
CA LEU A 117 12.96 0.68 15.73
C LEU A 117 12.62 1.66 14.60
N GLY A 118 12.92 2.95 14.77
CA GLY A 118 12.67 3.96 13.73
C GLY A 118 13.49 3.72 12.45
N ALA A 119 14.73 3.25 12.59
CA ALA A 119 15.55 2.88 11.45
C ALA A 119 14.98 1.66 10.70
N LEU A 120 14.52 0.64 11.44
CA LEU A 120 13.89 -0.54 10.84
C LEU A 120 12.60 -0.18 10.11
N GLU A 121 11.71 0.56 10.74
CA GLU A 121 10.44 1.00 10.15
C GLU A 121 10.66 1.75 8.83
N THR A 122 11.60 2.72 8.83
CA THR A 122 11.92 3.51 7.64
C THR A 122 12.46 2.64 6.50
N LYS A 123 13.41 1.72 6.82
CA LYS A 123 14.02 0.84 5.82
C LYS A 123 13.05 -0.21 5.32
N PHE A 124 12.23 -0.77 6.19
CA PHE A 124 11.23 -1.77 5.83
C PHE A 124 10.14 -1.18 4.92
N THR A 125 9.63 0.01 5.25
CA THR A 125 8.68 0.73 4.39
C THR A 125 9.26 1.00 3.00
N ARG A 126 10.55 1.38 2.93
CA ARG A 126 11.25 1.56 1.64
C ARG A 126 11.38 0.24 0.89
N LEU A 127 11.71 -0.84 1.58
CA LEU A 127 11.80 -2.19 1.03
C LEU A 127 10.48 -2.65 0.40
N GLU A 128 9.37 -2.54 1.13
CA GLU A 128 8.04 -2.91 0.62
C GLU A 128 7.65 -2.09 -0.63
N LYS A 129 7.96 -0.79 -0.62
CA LYS A 129 7.71 0.08 -1.78
C LYS A 129 8.49 -0.39 -3.00
N LEU A 130 9.79 -0.67 -2.86
CA LEU A 130 10.64 -1.14 -3.95
C LEU A 130 10.23 -2.53 -4.45
N GLU A 131 9.85 -3.45 -3.57
CA GLU A 131 9.33 -4.76 -3.96
C GLU A 131 8.06 -4.65 -4.78
N LYS A 132 7.15 -3.74 -4.41
CA LYS A 132 5.92 -3.47 -5.16
C LYS A 132 6.22 -2.86 -6.54
N GLU A 133 7.13 -1.90 -6.61
CA GLU A 133 7.57 -1.28 -7.86
C GLU A 133 8.23 -2.30 -8.77
N ARG A 134 9.14 -3.15 -8.24
CA ARG A 134 9.78 -4.23 -9.00
C ARG A 134 8.77 -5.21 -9.56
N ARG A 135 7.81 -5.69 -8.76
CA ARG A 135 6.75 -6.60 -9.23
C ARG A 135 5.95 -5.99 -10.38
N SER A 136 5.61 -4.71 -10.28
CA SER A 136 4.90 -4.00 -11.34
C SER A 136 5.72 -3.93 -12.65
N LEU A 137 7.04 -3.78 -12.57
CA LEU A 137 7.95 -3.79 -13.73
C LEU A 137 8.13 -5.20 -14.30
N GLU A 138 8.26 -6.22 -13.46
CA GLU A 138 8.35 -7.62 -13.86
C GLU A 138 7.09 -8.09 -14.59
N ASP A 139 5.91 -7.67 -14.12
CA ASP A 139 4.65 -7.95 -14.82
C ASP A 139 4.62 -7.30 -16.20
N LYS A 140 5.03 -6.04 -16.33
CA LYS A 140 5.18 -5.36 -17.62
C LYS A 140 6.15 -6.11 -18.53
N LYS A 141 7.31 -6.52 -18.04
CA LYS A 141 8.33 -7.27 -18.77
C LYS A 141 7.78 -8.61 -19.29
N ARG A 142 6.99 -9.31 -18.48
CA ARG A 142 6.41 -10.61 -18.86
C ARG A 142 5.48 -10.49 -20.07
N PHE A 143 4.67 -9.43 -20.14
CA PHE A 143 3.83 -9.13 -21.30
C PHE A 143 4.62 -8.65 -22.51
N GLN A 144 5.84 -8.12 -22.32
CA GLN A 144 6.66 -7.50 -23.38
C GLN A 144 7.66 -8.47 -24.02
N LYS A 145 7.89 -9.65 -23.46
CA LYS A 145 8.86 -10.59 -23.99
C LYS A 145 8.53 -11.04 -25.43
N ASP A 146 7.27 -11.34 -25.69
CA ASP A 146 6.80 -11.68 -27.04
C ASP A 146 6.90 -10.49 -28.00
N LEU A 147 6.71 -9.27 -27.46
CA LEU A 147 6.88 -8.04 -28.22
C LEU A 147 8.34 -7.80 -28.58
N GLU A 148 9.26 -8.00 -27.64
CA GLU A 148 10.71 -7.86 -27.89
C GLU A 148 11.20 -8.81 -28.97
N GLU A 149 10.77 -10.08 -28.94
CA GLU A 149 11.12 -11.06 -29.99
C GLU A 149 10.61 -10.62 -31.37
N ARG A 150 9.36 -10.13 -31.45
CA ARG A 150 8.77 -9.59 -32.68
C ARG A 150 9.53 -8.36 -33.18
N LEU A 151 9.83 -7.41 -32.30
CA LEU A 151 10.57 -6.19 -32.65
C LEU A 151 11.99 -6.49 -33.11
N ASN A 152 12.69 -7.45 -32.49
CA ASN A 152 14.01 -7.89 -32.93
C ASN A 152 13.96 -8.55 -34.30
N PHE A 153 12.96 -9.39 -34.55
CA PHE A 153 12.76 -10.01 -35.88
C PHE A 153 12.46 -8.93 -36.95
N GLU A 154 11.58 -7.99 -36.65
CA GLU A 154 11.24 -6.86 -37.53
C GLU A 154 12.47 -5.97 -37.80
N LYS A 155 13.25 -5.65 -36.75
CA LYS A 155 14.52 -4.91 -36.89
C LYS A 155 15.49 -5.63 -37.82
N MET A 156 15.73 -6.94 -37.62
CA MET A 156 16.62 -7.73 -38.46
C MET A 156 16.16 -7.77 -39.93
N LYS A 157 14.85 -7.86 -40.17
CA LYS A 157 14.25 -7.82 -41.50
C LYS A 157 14.52 -6.50 -42.22
N LEU A 158 14.34 -5.38 -41.50
CA LEU A 158 14.52 -4.02 -42.03
C LEU A 158 16.00 -3.62 -42.18
N GLU A 159 16.88 -4.09 -41.29
CA GLU A 159 18.33 -3.77 -41.34
C GLU A 159 19.08 -4.59 -42.42
N ARG A 160 18.55 -5.73 -42.87
CA ARG A 160 19.17 -6.55 -43.94
C ARG A 160 19.28 -5.82 -45.28
N LEU A 161 18.49 -4.78 -45.46
CA LEU A 161 18.42 -4.03 -46.71
C LEU A 161 18.91 -2.62 -46.52
N ASP A 162 19.77 -2.13 -47.41
CA ASP A 162 20.11 -0.71 -47.48
C ASP A 162 18.90 0.03 -48.06
N LEU A 163 18.05 0.59 -47.16
CA LEU A 163 16.78 1.25 -47.48
C LEU A 163 17.03 2.63 -48.09
N LYS A 164 17.61 2.70 -49.30
CA LYS A 164 17.74 3.92 -50.10
C LYS A 164 16.49 4.12 -50.96
N GLU A 165 15.94 5.31 -50.96
CA GLU A 165 14.69 5.61 -51.68
C GLU A 165 14.78 5.33 -53.18
N ASP A 166 15.92 5.65 -53.77
CA ASP A 166 16.13 5.50 -55.21
C ASP A 166 16.59 4.09 -55.63
N GLU A 167 16.88 3.21 -54.70
CA GLU A 167 17.45 1.88 -54.99
C GLU A 167 16.43 0.96 -55.67
N TYR A 168 15.18 1.05 -55.31
CA TYR A 168 14.13 0.25 -55.92
C TYR A 168 13.90 0.61 -57.39
N GLU A 169 13.86 1.90 -57.69
CA GLU A 169 13.71 2.41 -59.07
C GLU A 169 14.93 2.05 -59.90
N ARG A 170 16.13 2.24 -59.37
CA ARG A 170 17.39 1.84 -60.02
C ARG A 170 17.47 0.36 -60.30
N LEU A 171 17.05 -0.51 -59.39
CA LEU A 171 17.02 -1.95 -59.62
C LEU A 171 15.96 -2.37 -60.62
N LEU A 172 14.81 -1.65 -60.69
CA LEU A 172 13.80 -1.84 -61.72
C LEU A 172 14.31 -1.46 -63.12
N GLU A 173 15.03 -0.36 -63.23
CA GLU A 173 15.68 0.04 -64.50
C GLU A 173 16.73 -1.00 -64.92
N GLN A 174 17.59 -1.45 -64.02
CA GLN A 174 18.56 -2.51 -64.25
C GLN A 174 17.89 -3.79 -64.74
N LYS A 175 16.79 -4.21 -64.11
CA LYS A 175 15.99 -5.37 -64.52
C LYS A 175 15.44 -5.21 -65.93
N LYS A 176 14.91 -4.02 -66.27
CA LYS A 176 14.42 -3.74 -67.64
C LYS A 176 15.54 -3.83 -68.68
N LEU A 177 16.69 -3.24 -68.42
CA LEU A 177 17.86 -3.29 -69.27
C LEU A 177 18.35 -4.74 -69.47
N LEU A 178 18.48 -5.49 -68.39
CA LEU A 178 18.90 -6.88 -68.44
C LEU A 178 17.91 -7.78 -69.19
N SER A 179 16.58 -7.57 -69.02
CA SER A 179 15.54 -8.37 -69.71
C SER A 179 15.44 -8.09 -71.22
N SER A 180 15.90 -6.94 -71.69
CA SER A 180 15.90 -6.58 -73.12
C SER A 180 17.27 -6.64 -73.77
N LYS A 181 18.30 -7.00 -72.97
CA LYS A 181 19.71 -7.03 -73.42
C LYS A 181 19.99 -7.74 -74.72
N GLU A 182 19.60 -9.00 -74.84
CA GLU A 182 19.81 -9.79 -76.03
C GLU A 182 19.22 -9.11 -77.27
N LYS A 183 17.95 -8.68 -77.17
CA LYS A 183 17.27 -8.06 -78.31
C LYS A 183 17.86 -6.65 -78.63
N LEU A 184 18.41 -5.95 -77.68
CA LEU A 184 19.04 -4.66 -77.90
C LEU A 184 20.43 -4.82 -78.48
N ASN A 185 21.24 -5.74 -77.96
CA ASN A 185 22.54 -6.08 -78.52
C ASN A 185 22.45 -6.46 -79.98
N ASP A 186 21.53 -7.40 -80.37
CA ASP A 186 21.35 -7.80 -81.77
C ASP A 186 20.97 -6.59 -82.64
N LYS A 187 20.08 -5.71 -82.14
CA LYS A 187 19.71 -4.51 -82.92
C LYS A 187 20.85 -3.49 -83.07
N ILE A 188 21.63 -3.31 -82.01
CA ILE A 188 22.78 -2.38 -82.03
C ILE A 188 23.88 -2.94 -82.94
N ALA A 189 24.18 -4.20 -82.83
CA ALA A 189 25.17 -4.86 -83.70
C ALA A 189 24.78 -4.75 -85.19
N LEU A 190 23.51 -5.02 -85.51
CA LEU A 190 22.99 -4.89 -86.89
C LEU A 190 23.07 -3.44 -87.36
N ALA A 191 22.76 -2.44 -86.50
CA ALA A 191 22.82 -1.06 -86.85
C ALA A 191 24.28 -0.54 -87.05
N LEU A 192 25.21 -1.01 -86.19
CA LEU A 192 26.64 -0.70 -86.39
C LEU A 192 27.23 -1.28 -87.65
N ASP A 193 26.85 -2.55 -87.99
CA ASP A 193 27.27 -3.16 -89.26
C ASP A 193 26.74 -2.40 -90.47
N VAL A 194 25.51 -1.90 -90.39
CA VAL A 194 24.97 -1.07 -91.50
C VAL A 194 25.71 0.25 -91.57
N LEU A 195 26.04 0.91 -90.39
CA LEU A 195 26.80 2.11 -90.38
C LEU A 195 28.21 2.00 -90.92
N GLU A 196 28.91 0.86 -90.66
CA GLU A 196 30.20 0.59 -91.18
C GLU A 196 30.18 0.52 -92.70
N ASN A 197 29.11 -0.06 -93.30
CA ASN A 197 28.95 -0.19 -94.73
C ASN A 197 28.55 1.13 -95.45
N THR A 198 28.18 2.19 -94.72
CA THR A 198 27.74 3.45 -95.33
C THR A 198 28.88 4.29 -95.90
N HIS A 199 30.14 3.93 -95.68
CA HIS A 199 31.30 4.58 -96.34
C HIS A 199 31.22 4.41 -97.87
N LYS A 200 30.58 3.38 -98.38
CA LYS A 200 30.33 3.15 -99.84
C LYS A 200 29.39 4.28 -100.38
N ILE A 201 28.39 4.72 -99.60
CA ILE A 201 27.46 5.74 -99.98
C ILE A 201 28.16 7.15 -99.96
N THR A 202 28.95 7.42 -98.96
CA THR A 202 29.70 8.66 -98.90
C THR A 202 30.74 8.79 -100.01
N HIS A 203 31.41 7.70 -100.32
CA HIS A 203 32.36 7.65 -101.48
C HIS A 203 31.64 7.79 -102.84
N ALA A 204 30.48 7.20 -102.99
CA ALA A 204 29.70 7.37 -104.22
C ALA A 204 29.21 8.81 -104.42
N LEU A 205 28.72 9.47 -103.36
CA LEU A 205 28.31 10.88 -103.37
C LEU A 205 29.48 11.82 -103.69
N GLU A 206 30.65 11.62 -103.12
CA GLU A 206 31.88 12.37 -103.45
C GLU A 206 32.34 12.13 -104.89
N SER A 207 32.18 10.90 -105.46
CA SER A 207 32.54 10.58 -106.80
C SER A 207 31.66 11.25 -107.86
N VAL A 208 30.38 11.62 -107.47
CA VAL A 208 29.43 12.35 -108.28
C VAL A 208 29.48 13.85 -108.09
N GLY A 209 30.46 14.35 -107.29
CA GLY A 209 30.69 15.81 -107.02
C GLY A 209 29.79 16.44 -105.97
N HIS A 210 29.14 15.64 -105.15
CA HIS A 210 28.38 16.19 -104.00
C HIS A 210 29.13 16.08 -102.67
N SER A 211 29.06 17.10 -101.84
CA SER A 211 29.65 17.06 -100.52
C SER A 211 28.93 16.03 -99.64
N ALA A 212 29.66 15.12 -99.04
CA ALA A 212 29.17 14.09 -98.13
C ALA A 212 29.44 14.45 -96.67
N GLU A 213 29.93 15.66 -96.33
CA GLU A 213 30.36 16.05 -94.96
C GLU A 213 29.24 15.94 -93.96
N PHE A 214 28.03 16.43 -94.28
CA PHE A 214 26.87 16.30 -93.43
C PHE A 214 26.55 14.86 -93.11
N LEU A 215 26.55 13.97 -94.04
CA LEU A 215 26.26 12.58 -93.88
C LEU A 215 27.35 11.85 -93.05
N LYS A 216 28.63 12.22 -93.25
CA LYS A 216 29.73 11.66 -92.45
C LYS A 216 29.60 12.10 -91.00
N SER A 217 29.30 13.37 -90.73
CA SER A 217 29.07 13.88 -89.34
C SER A 217 27.90 13.21 -88.65
N ALA A 218 26.77 13.04 -89.34
CA ALA A 218 25.58 12.38 -88.76
C ALA A 218 25.82 10.89 -88.51
N LEU A 219 26.57 10.17 -89.37
CA LEU A 219 26.93 8.79 -89.17
C LEU A 219 27.90 8.56 -88.02
N LEU A 220 28.88 9.49 -87.83
CA LEU A 220 29.79 9.44 -86.73
C LEU A 220 29.05 9.72 -85.37
N GLU A 221 28.10 10.62 -85.38
CA GLU A 221 27.29 10.88 -84.18
C GLU A 221 26.38 9.73 -83.81
N ALA A 222 25.75 9.10 -84.83
CA ALA A 222 24.92 7.89 -84.62
C ALA A 222 25.75 6.70 -84.14
N SER A 223 26.98 6.48 -84.71
CA SER A 223 27.89 5.43 -84.23
C SER A 223 28.31 5.64 -82.80
N ALA A 224 28.71 6.87 -82.41
CA ALA A 224 29.09 7.22 -81.02
C ALA A 224 27.95 7.00 -80.03
N LEU A 225 26.69 7.33 -80.39
CA LEU A 225 25.53 7.05 -79.56
C LEU A 225 25.29 5.52 -79.42
N LEU A 226 25.37 4.77 -80.43
CA LEU A 226 25.18 3.30 -80.37
C LEU A 226 26.30 2.59 -79.60
N GLU A 227 27.56 3.02 -79.79
CA GLU A 227 28.70 2.50 -79.00
C GLU A 227 28.57 2.82 -77.55
N LYS A 228 28.07 4.03 -77.19
CA LYS A 228 27.80 4.43 -75.82
C LYS A 228 26.72 3.57 -75.18
N GLU A 229 25.63 3.25 -75.90
CA GLU A 229 24.57 2.39 -75.41
C GLU A 229 25.03 0.93 -75.32
N GLN A 230 25.88 0.46 -76.24
CA GLN A 230 26.49 -0.87 -76.17
C GLN A 230 27.40 -0.99 -74.94
N ALA A 231 28.24 -0.03 -74.66
CA ALA A 231 29.09 -0.02 -73.45
C ALA A 231 28.28 -0.08 -72.16
N LYS A 232 27.12 0.61 -72.08
CA LYS A 232 26.19 0.46 -70.94
C LYS A 232 25.64 -0.96 -70.81
N LEU A 233 25.32 -1.62 -71.89
CA LEU A 233 24.83 -3.01 -71.87
C LEU A 233 25.91 -4.01 -71.46
N GLU A 234 27.20 -3.76 -71.85
CA GLU A 234 28.34 -4.58 -71.41
C GLU A 234 28.64 -4.31 -69.88
N GLU A 235 28.50 -3.10 -69.38
CA GLU A 235 28.62 -2.82 -67.95
C GLU A 235 27.58 -3.58 -67.13
N CYS A 236 26.37 -3.75 -67.68
CA CYS A 236 25.33 -4.57 -67.07
C CYS A 236 25.67 -6.09 -67.07
N GLU A 237 26.62 -6.59 -67.87
CA GLU A 237 27.08 -7.99 -67.82
C GLU A 237 27.78 -8.38 -66.52
N ARG A 238 28.37 -7.40 -65.84
CA ARG A 238 29.05 -7.58 -64.55
C ARG A 238 28.05 -7.68 -63.38
N LEU A 239 26.78 -7.39 -63.60
CA LEU A 239 25.74 -7.46 -62.58
C LEU A 239 25.18 -8.89 -62.51
N ASP A 240 25.23 -9.47 -61.30
CA ASP A 240 24.62 -10.76 -61.00
C ASP A 240 23.09 -10.61 -60.98
N ILE A 241 22.44 -11.10 -62.02
CA ILE A 241 20.98 -11.00 -62.24
C ILE A 241 20.22 -11.60 -61.05
N GLU A 242 20.69 -12.70 -60.47
CA GLU A 242 20.04 -13.34 -59.34
C GLU A 242 20.03 -12.44 -58.12
N LYS A 243 21.13 -11.75 -57.84
CA LYS A 243 21.22 -10.79 -56.76
C LYS A 243 20.32 -9.55 -56.94
N VAL A 244 20.17 -9.07 -58.18
CA VAL A 244 19.27 -7.97 -58.51
C VAL A 244 17.80 -8.39 -58.26
N LEU A 245 17.42 -9.57 -58.71
CA LEU A 245 16.07 -10.10 -58.53
C LEU A 245 15.76 -10.42 -57.09
N GLU A 246 16.72 -10.96 -56.33
CA GLU A 246 16.58 -11.18 -54.87
C GLU A 246 16.36 -9.89 -54.13
N LYS A 247 17.21 -8.87 -54.36
CA LYS A 247 17.04 -7.55 -53.73
C LYS A 247 15.72 -6.87 -54.12
N LEU A 248 15.32 -6.95 -55.40
CA LEU A 248 14.04 -6.45 -55.85
C LEU A 248 12.87 -7.15 -55.15
N GLY A 249 12.93 -8.45 -55.00
CA GLY A 249 11.94 -9.25 -54.31
C GLY A 249 11.80 -8.81 -52.82
N MET A 250 12.94 -8.62 -52.15
CA MET A 250 12.97 -8.15 -50.75
C MET A 250 12.41 -6.73 -50.60
N LEU A 251 12.83 -5.78 -51.46
CA LEU A 251 12.33 -4.40 -51.43
C LEU A 251 10.84 -4.28 -51.76
N SER A 252 10.39 -5.08 -52.75
CA SER A 252 8.95 -5.19 -53.10
C SER A 252 8.14 -5.73 -51.93
N GLY A 253 8.67 -6.72 -51.20
CA GLY A 253 8.04 -7.23 -49.96
C GLY A 253 7.92 -6.12 -48.90
N ILE A 254 8.97 -5.31 -48.69
CA ILE A 254 8.95 -4.20 -47.73
C ILE A 254 7.94 -3.14 -48.17
N ILE A 255 7.91 -2.76 -49.45
CA ILE A 255 6.94 -1.78 -49.95
C ILE A 255 5.51 -2.28 -49.75
N LYS A 256 5.27 -3.57 -49.95
CA LYS A 256 3.96 -4.21 -49.72
C LYS A 256 3.56 -4.16 -48.23
N ASP A 257 4.51 -4.43 -47.33
CA ASP A 257 4.23 -4.50 -45.89
C ASP A 257 4.11 -3.11 -45.24
N TYR A 258 4.90 -2.15 -45.70
CA TYR A 258 5.01 -0.80 -45.08
C TYR A 258 4.52 0.37 -45.95
N GLY A 259 4.11 0.11 -47.18
CA GLY A 259 3.61 1.10 -48.11
C GLY A 259 4.70 1.84 -48.90
N SER A 260 5.83 2.18 -48.29
CA SER A 260 6.99 2.85 -48.94
C SER A 260 8.28 2.55 -48.19
N ILE A 261 9.42 2.81 -48.83
CA ILE A 261 10.76 2.69 -48.20
C ILE A 261 10.93 3.75 -47.12
N ALA A 262 10.37 4.95 -47.28
CA ALA A 262 10.37 6.02 -46.28
C ALA A 262 9.64 5.57 -45.00
N HIS A 263 8.44 5.02 -45.12
CA HIS A 263 7.70 4.50 -43.98
C HIS A 263 8.40 3.32 -43.29
N ALA A 264 9.08 2.45 -44.05
CA ALA A 264 9.90 1.39 -43.49
C ALA A 264 11.07 1.90 -42.66
N LYS A 265 11.72 2.99 -43.09
CA LYS A 265 12.77 3.70 -42.30
C LYS A 265 12.22 4.30 -41.02
N GLU A 266 11.09 4.98 -41.08
CA GLU A 266 10.42 5.54 -39.90
C GLU A 266 10.06 4.42 -38.91
N ARG A 267 9.53 3.32 -39.43
CA ARG A 267 9.21 2.15 -38.61
C ARG A 267 10.45 1.54 -37.96
N LEU A 268 11.58 1.46 -38.70
CA LEU A 268 12.85 0.96 -38.14
C LEU A 268 13.34 1.86 -36.98
N ALA A 269 13.25 3.18 -37.14
CA ALA A 269 13.60 4.14 -36.07
C ALA A 269 12.69 3.93 -34.85
N HIS A 270 11.38 3.76 -35.07
CA HIS A 270 10.42 3.50 -33.99
C HIS A 270 10.72 2.17 -33.28
N VAL A 271 10.98 1.09 -34.02
CA VAL A 271 11.35 -0.21 -33.46
C VAL A 271 12.62 -0.13 -32.61
N LYS A 272 13.62 0.63 -33.06
CA LYS A 272 14.86 0.86 -32.29
C LYS A 272 14.59 1.58 -30.97
N ASN A 273 13.72 2.57 -30.98
CA ASN A 273 13.33 3.30 -29.76
C ASN A 273 12.51 2.40 -28.81
N GLU A 274 11.59 1.61 -29.33
CA GLU A 274 10.83 0.63 -28.52
C GLU A 274 11.77 -0.37 -27.84
N LEU A 275 12.73 -0.94 -28.58
CA LEU A 275 13.73 -1.87 -28.03
C LEU A 275 14.66 -1.19 -27.01
N HIS A 276 14.97 0.10 -27.18
CA HIS A 276 15.75 0.87 -26.20
C HIS A 276 15.00 1.02 -24.88
N ASN A 277 13.71 1.40 -24.93
CA ASN A 277 12.85 1.52 -23.78
C ASN A 277 12.70 0.19 -23.01
N LEU A 278 12.63 -0.94 -23.71
CA LEU A 278 12.59 -2.27 -23.09
C LEU A 278 13.88 -2.58 -22.30
N LYS A 279 15.04 -2.20 -22.83
CA LYS A 279 16.33 -2.37 -22.15
C LYS A 279 16.47 -1.50 -20.91
N GLU A 280 15.90 -0.29 -20.92
CA GLU A 280 15.87 0.57 -19.75
C GLU A 280 15.06 -0.04 -18.60
N ILE A 281 13.94 -0.73 -18.91
CA ILE A 281 13.16 -1.46 -17.91
C ILE A 281 13.99 -2.58 -17.28
N ASP A 282 14.77 -3.31 -18.05
CA ASP A 282 15.66 -4.35 -17.52
C ASP A 282 16.71 -3.78 -16.58
N HIS A 283 17.32 -2.68 -16.94
CA HIS A 283 18.29 -1.99 -16.09
C HIS A 283 17.68 -1.50 -14.76
N HIS A 284 16.46 -0.96 -14.81
CA HIS A 284 15.73 -0.57 -13.59
C HIS A 284 15.41 -1.78 -12.70
N CYS A 285 14.98 -2.91 -13.27
CA CYS A 285 14.73 -4.14 -12.53
C CYS A 285 15.99 -4.65 -11.81
N GLU A 286 17.14 -4.63 -12.48
CA GLU A 286 18.42 -5.03 -11.86
C GLU A 286 18.85 -4.07 -10.74
N THR A 287 18.64 -2.78 -10.93
CA THR A 287 18.95 -1.75 -9.93
C THR A 287 18.10 -1.95 -8.68
N TYR A 288 16.78 -2.14 -8.87
CA TYR A 288 15.86 -2.41 -7.75
C TYR A 288 16.20 -3.73 -7.05
N HIS A 289 16.58 -4.76 -7.79
CA HIS A 289 17.00 -6.04 -7.17
C HIS A 289 18.20 -5.84 -6.23
N LYS A 290 19.23 -5.13 -6.66
CA LYS A 290 20.43 -4.85 -5.83
C LYS A 290 20.06 -4.02 -4.58
N GLU A 291 19.22 -2.99 -4.73
CA GLU A 291 18.79 -2.14 -3.61
C GLU A 291 17.92 -2.94 -2.62
N ILE A 292 17.02 -3.80 -3.11
CA ILE A 292 16.19 -4.68 -2.29
C ILE A 292 17.06 -5.65 -1.47
N GLU A 293 18.02 -6.32 -2.07
CA GLU A 293 18.90 -7.25 -1.36
C GLU A 293 19.74 -6.52 -0.29
N ARG A 294 20.24 -5.34 -0.60
CA ARG A 294 20.92 -4.49 0.37
C ARG A 294 20.03 -4.12 1.56
N LEU A 295 18.81 -3.61 1.27
CA LEU A 295 17.86 -3.22 2.32
C LEU A 295 17.41 -4.42 3.16
N LYS A 296 17.22 -5.60 2.56
CA LYS A 296 16.92 -6.84 3.29
C LYS A 296 18.02 -7.18 4.29
N ALA A 297 19.26 -7.13 3.85
CA ALA A 297 20.41 -7.41 4.73
C ALA A 297 20.50 -6.41 5.89
N GLU A 298 20.27 -5.11 5.61
CA GLU A 298 20.26 -4.07 6.64
C GLU A 298 19.08 -4.23 7.61
N CYS A 299 17.88 -4.58 7.13
CA CYS A 299 16.71 -4.87 7.97
C CYS A 299 16.94 -6.11 8.84
N LEU A 300 17.51 -7.18 8.30
CA LEU A 300 17.83 -8.39 9.08
C LEU A 300 18.79 -8.09 10.23
N LYS A 301 19.83 -7.29 9.97
CA LYS A 301 20.77 -6.88 11.01
C LYS A 301 20.11 -6.08 12.13
N LEU A 302 19.22 -5.13 11.76
CA LEU A 302 18.43 -4.38 12.74
C LEU A 302 17.47 -5.29 13.52
N CYS A 303 16.86 -6.27 12.87
CA CYS A 303 16.01 -7.25 13.54
C CYS A 303 16.78 -8.08 14.56
N GLU A 304 18.04 -8.46 14.27
CA GLU A 304 18.91 -9.19 15.21
C GLU A 304 19.26 -8.32 16.43
N GLU A 305 19.63 -7.06 16.23
CA GLU A 305 19.90 -6.11 17.30
C GLU A 305 18.67 -5.89 18.20
N ILE A 306 17.51 -5.63 17.60
CA ILE A 306 16.23 -5.48 18.31
C ILE A 306 15.87 -6.76 19.08
N SER A 307 16.09 -7.93 18.47
CA SER A 307 15.87 -9.23 19.11
C SER A 307 16.76 -9.42 20.35
N GLY A 308 18.01 -8.96 20.30
CA GLY A 308 18.91 -8.96 21.43
C GLY A 308 18.35 -8.18 22.63
N PHE A 309 17.91 -6.95 22.40
CA PHE A 309 17.27 -6.13 23.44
C PHE A 309 16.00 -6.79 24.00
N ARG A 310 15.12 -7.27 23.16
CA ARG A 310 13.88 -7.92 23.61
C ARG A 310 14.15 -9.15 24.48
N LYS A 311 15.11 -9.98 24.13
CA LYS A 311 15.52 -11.16 24.93
C LYS A 311 16.09 -10.74 26.29
N GLU A 312 16.91 -9.70 26.31
CA GLU A 312 17.53 -9.19 27.53
C GLU A 312 16.48 -8.66 28.51
N TYR A 313 15.53 -7.85 28.03
CA TYR A 313 14.55 -7.17 28.87
C TYR A 313 13.27 -7.96 29.15
N LEU A 314 13.03 -9.09 28.45
CA LEU A 314 11.81 -9.88 28.59
C LEU A 314 11.59 -10.39 30.01
N ALA A 315 12.64 -10.80 30.71
CA ALA A 315 12.51 -11.32 32.09
C ALA A 315 12.03 -10.21 33.05
N GLY A 316 12.55 -8.99 32.93
CA GLY A 316 12.11 -7.83 33.71
C GLY A 316 10.66 -7.46 33.43
N PHE A 317 10.28 -7.44 32.14
CA PHE A 317 8.90 -7.17 31.74
C PHE A 317 7.94 -8.24 32.26
N ASN A 318 8.28 -9.53 32.17
CA ASN A 318 7.48 -10.61 32.72
C ASN A 318 7.31 -10.52 34.25
N ALA A 319 8.32 -10.04 34.97
CA ALA A 319 8.19 -9.81 36.41
C ALA A 319 7.16 -8.70 36.71
N LEU A 320 7.16 -7.61 35.93
CA LEU A 320 6.17 -6.54 36.06
C LEU A 320 4.75 -7.01 35.71
N LEU A 321 4.59 -7.73 34.60
CA LEU A 321 3.30 -8.30 34.21
C LEU A 321 2.77 -9.25 35.30
N SER A 322 3.63 -10.11 35.84
CA SER A 322 3.29 -11.02 36.94
C SER A 322 2.87 -10.27 38.20
N ALA A 323 3.54 -9.17 38.54
CA ALA A 323 3.16 -8.34 39.70
C ALA A 323 1.77 -7.71 39.51
N LYS A 324 1.50 -7.08 38.35
CA LYS A 324 0.17 -6.51 38.03
C LYS A 324 -0.92 -7.57 38.01
N ALA A 325 -0.61 -8.76 37.48
CA ALA A 325 -1.58 -9.87 37.49
C ALA A 325 -1.85 -10.40 38.91
N LYS A 326 -0.82 -10.47 39.76
CA LYS A 326 -0.97 -10.87 41.17
C LYS A 326 -1.82 -9.88 41.97
N ASP A 327 -1.64 -8.58 41.73
CA ASP A 327 -2.48 -7.54 42.34
C ASP A 327 -3.96 -7.70 41.96
N LEU A 328 -4.23 -8.33 40.80
CA LEU A 328 -5.59 -8.65 40.32
C LEU A 328 -5.99 -10.11 40.62
N LEU A 329 -5.30 -10.79 41.52
CA LEU A 329 -5.59 -12.18 41.96
C LEU A 329 -5.61 -13.18 40.78
N LEU A 330 -4.70 -12.96 39.80
CA LEU A 330 -4.49 -13.89 38.69
C LEU A 330 -3.26 -14.76 38.92
N LYS A 331 -3.27 -15.96 38.35
CA LYS A 331 -2.05 -16.75 38.18
C LYS A 331 -1.08 -15.95 37.30
N SER A 332 0.21 -16.06 37.60
CA SER A 332 1.24 -15.28 36.90
C SER A 332 1.29 -15.61 35.42
N PRO A 333 0.85 -14.71 34.52
CA PRO A 333 1.07 -14.83 33.09
C PRO A 333 2.52 -14.52 32.74
N SER A 334 3.00 -15.07 31.64
CA SER A 334 4.30 -14.73 31.09
C SER A 334 4.22 -14.58 29.57
N LEU A 335 5.11 -13.80 29.00
CA LEU A 335 5.26 -13.68 27.56
C LEU A 335 6.47 -14.45 27.10
N VAL A 336 6.37 -15.06 25.92
CA VAL A 336 7.46 -15.80 25.27
C VAL A 336 7.67 -15.20 23.89
N LEU A 337 8.95 -14.95 23.54
CA LEU A 337 9.32 -14.51 22.20
C LEU A 337 9.38 -15.72 21.26
N GLU A 338 8.68 -15.62 20.15
CA GLU A 338 8.76 -16.57 19.05
C GLU A 338 9.21 -15.84 17.77
N GLU A 339 9.85 -16.59 16.88
CA GLU A 339 10.20 -16.08 15.56
C GLU A 339 8.96 -15.81 14.72
N ALA A 340 9.01 -14.76 13.92
CA ALA A 340 7.95 -14.34 13.01
C ALA A 340 8.57 -13.83 11.71
N PRO A 341 7.80 -13.76 10.62
CA PRO A 341 8.25 -13.08 9.42
C PRO A 341 8.67 -11.64 9.71
N MET A 342 9.72 -11.18 9.01
CA MET A 342 10.20 -9.81 9.14
C MET A 342 9.11 -8.80 8.82
N SER A 343 8.96 -7.81 9.66
CA SER A 343 8.01 -6.71 9.55
C SER A 343 8.68 -5.38 9.94
N GLU A 344 7.95 -4.29 9.84
CA GLU A 344 8.38 -2.96 10.33
C GLU A 344 8.73 -2.94 11.84
N LYS A 345 8.22 -3.92 12.61
CA LYS A 345 8.45 -4.07 14.06
C LYS A 345 9.48 -5.14 14.41
N GLY A 346 10.12 -5.75 13.44
CA GLY A 346 11.10 -6.80 13.65
C GLY A 346 10.65 -8.17 13.13
N ALA A 347 11.40 -9.21 13.52
CA ALA A 347 11.17 -10.60 13.09
C ALA A 347 10.71 -11.50 14.25
N GLN A 348 9.96 -10.92 15.19
CA GLN A 348 9.50 -11.64 16.40
C GLN A 348 8.07 -11.27 16.71
N LYS A 349 7.35 -12.19 17.35
CA LYS A 349 6.06 -11.99 17.99
C LYS A 349 6.13 -12.42 19.46
N LEU A 350 5.22 -11.90 20.26
CA LEU A 350 5.03 -12.32 21.64
C LEU A 350 3.81 -13.22 21.76
N VAL A 351 3.98 -14.33 22.45
CA VAL A 351 2.92 -15.28 22.75
C VAL A 351 2.69 -15.29 24.26
N LEU A 352 1.43 -15.13 24.65
CA LEU A 352 1.04 -15.17 26.06
C LEU A 352 0.97 -16.62 26.55
N ASN A 353 1.73 -16.92 27.58
CA ASN A 353 1.73 -18.21 28.27
C ASN A 353 1.01 -18.07 29.62
N LEU A 354 -0.05 -18.81 29.78
CA LEU A 354 -0.91 -18.86 30.97
C LEU A 354 -0.72 -20.12 31.81
N GLN A 355 0.47 -20.70 31.78
CA GLN A 355 0.90 -21.94 32.47
C GLN A 355 0.10 -23.18 32.04
N ASN A 356 -1.16 -23.35 32.48
CA ASN A 356 -1.98 -24.53 32.20
C ASN A 356 -3.30 -24.18 31.52
N SER A 357 -3.45 -22.95 31.01
CA SER A 357 -4.70 -22.46 30.42
C SER A 357 -4.40 -21.82 29.06
N GLN A 358 -5.38 -21.87 28.16
CA GLN A 358 -5.37 -21.10 26.92
C GLN A 358 -6.24 -19.85 27.10
N LEU A 359 -6.03 -18.83 26.30
CA LEU A 359 -6.77 -17.56 26.39
C LEU A 359 -8.30 -17.80 26.24
N GLU A 360 -8.66 -18.76 25.38
CA GLU A 360 -10.05 -19.18 25.10
C GLU A 360 -10.71 -19.92 26.27
N THR A 361 -9.91 -20.52 27.17
CA THR A 361 -10.40 -21.28 28.30
C THR A 361 -10.54 -20.46 29.57
N LEU A 362 -10.09 -19.22 29.59
CA LEU A 362 -10.26 -18.33 30.73
C LEU A 362 -11.75 -18.03 30.99
N SER A 363 -12.13 -17.94 32.26
CA SER A 363 -13.43 -17.38 32.62
C SER A 363 -13.50 -15.89 32.18
N SER A 364 -14.72 -15.39 32.01
CA SER A 364 -14.90 -13.95 31.65
C SER A 364 -14.27 -13.01 32.68
N GLY A 365 -14.31 -13.37 33.97
CA GLY A 365 -13.69 -12.59 35.03
C GLY A 365 -12.17 -12.63 35.00
N GLU A 366 -11.55 -13.78 34.74
CA GLU A 366 -10.10 -13.91 34.57
C GLU A 366 -9.60 -13.13 33.34
N TYR A 367 -10.31 -13.25 32.22
CA TYR A 367 -9.99 -12.49 31.00
C TYR A 367 -10.06 -10.99 31.23
N SER A 368 -11.11 -10.50 31.89
CA SER A 368 -11.28 -9.08 32.19
C SER A 368 -10.19 -8.54 33.11
N ARG A 369 -9.79 -9.31 34.12
CA ARG A 369 -8.69 -8.93 35.04
C ARG A 369 -7.34 -8.96 34.33
N LEU A 370 -7.08 -9.97 33.49
CA LEU A 370 -5.88 -10.03 32.67
C LEU A 370 -5.77 -8.80 31.75
N ARG A 371 -6.86 -8.43 31.14
CA ARG A 371 -6.92 -7.25 30.30
C ARG A 371 -6.65 -5.95 31.08
N LEU A 372 -7.17 -5.83 32.31
CA LEU A 372 -6.83 -4.73 33.19
C LEU A 372 -5.34 -4.69 33.54
N ALA A 373 -4.69 -5.85 33.75
CA ALA A 373 -3.26 -5.90 33.98
C ALA A 373 -2.49 -5.32 32.79
N PHE A 374 -2.85 -5.69 31.56
CA PHE A 374 -2.26 -5.12 30.36
C PHE A 374 -2.55 -3.64 30.20
N MET A 375 -3.75 -3.17 30.54
CA MET A 375 -4.07 -1.74 30.51
C MET A 375 -3.27 -0.90 31.49
N LEU A 376 -2.97 -1.43 32.66
CA LEU A 376 -2.06 -0.79 33.60
C LEU A 376 -0.66 -0.63 33.03
N LEU A 377 -0.17 -1.64 32.30
CA LEU A 377 1.10 -1.58 31.58
C LEU A 377 1.06 -0.62 30.39
N GLU A 378 -0.06 -0.61 29.63
CA GLU A 378 -0.26 0.37 28.57
C GLU A 378 -0.13 1.80 29.08
N MET A 379 -0.77 2.11 30.19
CA MET A 379 -0.70 3.43 30.81
C MET A 379 0.73 3.79 31.28
N GLU A 380 1.46 2.80 31.77
CA GLU A 380 2.82 2.98 32.30
C GLU A 380 3.85 3.19 31.16
N PHE A 381 3.77 2.42 30.10
CA PHE A 381 4.80 2.39 29.06
C PHE A 381 4.45 3.11 27.77
N LEU A 382 3.20 3.10 27.35
CA LEU A 382 2.81 3.76 26.10
C LEU A 382 2.45 5.25 26.28
N LYS A 383 2.21 5.70 27.52
CA LYS A 383 1.91 7.10 27.92
C LYS A 383 0.82 7.82 27.09
N ASP A 384 0.27 7.14 26.10
CA ASP A 384 -0.54 7.74 25.04
C ASP A 384 -2.04 7.67 25.30
N PHE A 385 -2.47 6.95 26.34
CA PHE A 385 -3.90 6.83 26.59
C PHE A 385 -4.40 7.93 27.52
N LYS A 386 -4.65 9.09 26.97
CA LYS A 386 -5.44 10.15 27.59
C LYS A 386 -6.85 10.12 27.00
N GLY A 387 -7.73 9.28 27.54
CA GLY A 387 -9.01 9.08 26.91
C GLY A 387 -10.11 8.59 27.84
N VAL A 388 -11.16 8.07 27.24
CA VAL A 388 -12.35 7.55 27.91
C VAL A 388 -12.36 6.03 27.88
N LEU A 389 -12.45 5.43 29.07
CA LEU A 389 -12.59 3.99 29.25
C LEU A 389 -14.02 3.66 29.67
N VAL A 390 -14.71 2.85 28.89
CA VAL A 390 -16.07 2.41 29.16
C VAL A 390 -16.08 0.94 29.56
N LEU A 391 -16.47 0.66 30.78
CA LEU A 391 -16.52 -0.69 31.39
C LEU A 391 -17.96 -1.14 31.56
N ASP A 392 -18.30 -2.25 30.89
CA ASP A 392 -19.66 -2.79 30.89
C ASP A 392 -19.70 -4.12 31.68
N GLU A 393 -20.22 -4.07 32.92
CA GLU A 393 -20.43 -5.24 33.80
C GLU A 393 -19.18 -6.11 34.08
N MET A 394 -18.02 -5.48 34.24
CA MET A 394 -16.76 -6.18 34.47
C MET A 394 -16.71 -6.96 35.80
N ASP A 395 -17.58 -6.61 36.75
CA ASP A 395 -17.65 -7.21 38.09
C ASP A 395 -18.73 -8.26 38.27
N SER A 396 -19.48 -8.61 37.23
CA SER A 396 -20.65 -9.48 37.31
C SER A 396 -20.36 -10.91 37.78
N ASN A 397 -19.10 -11.39 37.67
CA ASN A 397 -18.70 -12.74 38.04
C ASN A 397 -17.47 -12.76 38.95
N LEU A 398 -17.23 -11.66 39.70
CA LEU A 398 -16.08 -11.55 40.58
C LEU A 398 -16.49 -11.84 42.05
N SER A 399 -15.58 -12.46 42.80
CA SER A 399 -15.67 -12.50 44.27
C SER A 399 -15.48 -11.10 44.88
N GLY A 400 -15.79 -10.93 46.17
CA GLY A 400 -15.57 -9.66 46.84
C GLY A 400 -14.13 -9.18 46.83
N GLU A 401 -13.17 -10.11 47.00
CA GLU A 401 -11.72 -9.75 46.95
C GLU A 401 -11.28 -9.37 45.54
N GLU A 402 -11.72 -10.10 44.51
CA GLU A 402 -11.42 -9.80 43.11
C GLU A 402 -12.03 -8.43 42.72
N SER A 403 -13.26 -8.14 43.13
CA SER A 403 -13.90 -6.85 42.87
C SER A 403 -13.15 -5.70 43.55
N LEU A 404 -12.63 -5.90 44.76
CA LEU A 404 -11.78 -4.91 45.45
C LEU A 404 -10.47 -4.69 44.69
N ALA A 405 -9.83 -5.75 44.19
CA ALA A 405 -8.61 -5.66 43.39
C ALA A 405 -8.84 -4.89 42.08
N VAL A 406 -9.91 -5.22 41.37
CA VAL A 406 -10.34 -4.48 40.17
C VAL A 406 -10.61 -3.00 40.46
N SER A 407 -11.31 -2.71 41.58
CA SER A 407 -11.62 -1.34 41.94
C SER A 407 -10.39 -0.48 42.19
N LYS A 408 -9.35 -1.04 42.82
CA LYS A 408 -8.04 -0.36 43.02
C LYS A 408 -7.31 -0.12 41.70
N ALA A 409 -7.36 -1.11 40.80
CA ALA A 409 -6.78 -0.96 39.46
C ALA A 409 -7.48 0.16 38.69
N LEU A 410 -8.82 0.24 38.77
CA LEU A 410 -9.60 1.31 38.13
C LEU A 410 -9.31 2.68 38.75
N GLU A 411 -9.11 2.76 40.07
CA GLU A 411 -8.72 4.00 40.75
C GLU A 411 -7.36 4.48 40.17
N THR A 412 -6.39 3.59 40.01
CA THR A 412 -5.10 3.91 39.41
C THR A 412 -5.27 4.41 37.97
N LEU A 413 -6.04 3.69 37.13
CA LEU A 413 -6.32 4.07 35.75
C LEU A 413 -7.05 5.44 35.66
N SER A 414 -7.90 5.77 36.64
CA SER A 414 -8.67 7.02 36.67
C SER A 414 -7.83 8.28 36.86
N SER A 415 -6.58 8.15 37.27
CA SER A 415 -5.63 9.27 37.36
C SER A 415 -5.19 9.81 35.99
N HIS A 416 -5.32 8.97 34.91
CA HIS A 416 -4.88 9.32 33.56
C HIS A 416 -6.03 9.29 32.53
N SER A 417 -7.15 8.63 32.86
CA SER A 417 -8.28 8.44 31.96
C SER A 417 -9.59 8.68 32.63
N GLN A 418 -10.58 9.16 31.91
CA GLN A 418 -11.96 9.20 32.39
C GLN A 418 -12.59 7.81 32.30
N ILE A 419 -13.08 7.24 33.40
CA ILE A 419 -13.65 5.93 33.46
C ILE A 419 -15.16 6.00 33.70
N PHE A 420 -15.93 5.36 32.80
CA PHE A 420 -17.35 5.06 33.00
C PHE A 420 -17.50 3.57 33.26
N ALA A 421 -17.90 3.18 34.45
CA ALA A 421 -18.07 1.78 34.82
C ALA A 421 -19.53 1.49 35.25
N ILE A 422 -20.12 0.43 34.69
CA ILE A 422 -21.33 -0.18 35.28
C ILE A 422 -20.89 -1.25 36.26
N SER A 423 -21.38 -1.09 37.52
CA SER A 423 -21.11 -2.04 38.57
C SER A 423 -22.38 -2.54 39.21
N HIS A 424 -22.35 -3.79 39.64
CA HIS A 424 -23.34 -4.42 40.53
C HIS A 424 -22.79 -4.67 41.92
N GLN A 425 -21.48 -4.44 42.14
CA GLN A 425 -20.81 -4.65 43.41
C GLN A 425 -20.45 -3.29 44.05
N VAL A 426 -20.30 -3.27 45.35
CA VAL A 426 -20.14 -2.06 46.17
C VAL A 426 -18.75 -1.42 46.06
N HIS A 427 -17.73 -2.21 45.70
CA HIS A 427 -16.35 -1.77 45.73
C HIS A 427 -16.03 -0.68 44.68
N ILE A 428 -16.54 -0.82 43.46
CA ILE A 428 -16.31 0.15 42.38
C ILE A 428 -16.97 1.50 42.68
N PRO A 429 -18.29 1.57 43.00
CA PRO A 429 -18.94 2.84 43.35
C PRO A 429 -18.38 3.48 44.62
N ALA A 430 -17.86 2.69 45.58
CA ALA A 430 -17.22 3.23 46.77
C ALA A 430 -15.95 4.05 46.48
N LEU A 431 -15.12 3.62 45.54
CA LEU A 431 -13.88 4.30 45.13
C LEU A 431 -14.09 5.33 44.01
N ALA A 432 -15.23 5.32 43.32
CA ALA A 432 -15.52 6.27 42.27
C ALA A 432 -15.66 7.72 42.77
N LYS A 433 -15.16 8.72 42.06
CA LYS A 433 -15.34 10.12 42.34
C LYS A 433 -16.82 10.54 42.26
N ASN A 434 -17.48 10.07 41.19
CA ASN A 434 -18.89 10.34 40.92
C ASN A 434 -19.68 9.05 40.91
N HIS A 435 -20.87 9.04 41.54
CA HIS A 435 -21.78 7.91 41.51
C HIS A 435 -23.09 8.34 40.87
N ILE A 436 -23.44 7.73 39.75
CA ILE A 436 -24.67 8.03 39.02
C ILE A 436 -25.66 6.89 39.25
N LEU A 437 -26.76 7.19 39.92
CA LEU A 437 -27.88 6.28 40.13
C LEU A 437 -28.80 6.29 38.89
N VAL A 438 -29.04 5.12 38.31
CA VAL A 438 -30.04 4.97 37.25
C VAL A 438 -31.26 4.24 37.80
N PHE A 439 -32.42 4.89 37.78
CA PHE A 439 -33.68 4.38 38.32
C PHE A 439 -34.82 4.51 37.31
N LYS A 440 -35.94 3.87 37.59
CA LYS A 440 -37.15 3.96 36.78
C LYS A 440 -38.19 4.78 37.48
N GLU A 441 -38.77 5.74 36.83
CA GLU A 441 -39.90 6.54 37.25
C GLU A 441 -40.89 6.68 36.11
N ASN A 442 -42.17 6.42 36.31
CA ASN A 442 -43.21 6.49 35.29
C ASN A 442 -42.84 5.84 33.96
N HIS A 443 -42.31 4.62 34.02
CA HIS A 443 -41.82 3.81 32.87
C HIS A 443 -40.62 4.42 32.12
N LYS A 444 -40.06 5.54 32.58
CA LYS A 444 -38.85 6.14 32.00
C LYS A 444 -37.63 5.83 32.88
N SER A 445 -36.50 5.64 32.27
CA SER A 445 -35.21 5.52 32.96
C SER A 445 -34.62 6.93 33.15
N LEU A 446 -34.36 7.28 34.39
CA LEU A 446 -33.74 8.54 34.77
C LEU A 446 -32.36 8.27 35.36
N ALA A 447 -31.46 9.25 35.29
CA ALA A 447 -30.13 9.18 35.87
C ALA A 447 -29.90 10.42 36.76
N LYS A 448 -29.32 10.20 37.94
CA LYS A 448 -29.02 11.24 38.92
C LYS A 448 -27.63 11.03 39.49
N THR A 449 -26.83 12.09 39.55
CA THR A 449 -25.56 12.09 40.30
C THR A 449 -25.89 12.21 41.78
N LEU A 450 -25.36 11.30 42.59
CA LEU A 450 -25.63 11.23 44.02
C LEU A 450 -24.72 12.17 44.81
N SER A 451 -25.30 12.81 45.86
CA SER A 451 -24.52 13.46 46.89
C SER A 451 -23.79 12.44 47.78
N ASN A 452 -22.86 12.87 48.63
CA ASN A 452 -22.16 11.93 49.53
C ASN A 452 -23.10 11.19 50.46
N GLU A 453 -24.14 11.85 50.97
CA GLU A 453 -25.15 11.24 51.83
C GLU A 453 -25.97 10.20 51.06
N GLU A 454 -26.41 10.53 49.83
CA GLU A 454 -27.15 9.64 48.97
C GLU A 454 -26.30 8.42 48.54
N ARG A 455 -24.98 8.62 48.36
CA ARG A 455 -24.04 7.54 48.09
C ARG A 455 -23.94 6.53 49.22
N VAL A 456 -23.90 7.02 50.49
CA VAL A 456 -23.92 6.13 51.65
C VAL A 456 -25.19 5.26 51.67
N LEU A 457 -26.36 5.87 51.41
CA LEU A 457 -27.63 5.13 51.37
C LEU A 457 -27.68 4.10 50.22
N GLU A 458 -27.22 4.49 49.04
CA GLU A 458 -27.22 3.59 47.88
C GLU A 458 -26.24 2.41 48.04
N ILE A 459 -25.04 2.68 48.58
CA ILE A 459 -24.06 1.62 48.90
C ILE A 459 -24.62 0.70 50.01
N ALA A 460 -25.23 1.25 51.04
CA ALA A 460 -25.88 0.47 52.07
C ALA A 460 -27.01 -0.43 51.48
N ARG A 461 -27.81 0.11 50.57
CA ARG A 461 -28.86 -0.65 49.86
C ARG A 461 -28.25 -1.77 49.00
N MET A 462 -27.10 -1.56 48.37
CA MET A 462 -26.41 -2.59 47.57
C MET A 462 -25.87 -3.73 48.43
N ILE A 463 -25.50 -3.47 49.69
CA ILE A 463 -24.96 -4.49 50.62
C ILE A 463 -26.04 -5.29 51.30
N GLY A 464 -26.98 -4.61 51.92
CA GLY A 464 -27.91 -5.21 52.88
C GLY A 464 -29.33 -5.46 52.34
N GLY A 465 -29.63 -5.09 51.11
CA GLY A 465 -31.01 -5.07 50.64
C GLY A 465 -31.89 -4.13 51.52
N SER A 466 -33.09 -4.60 51.89
CA SER A 466 -34.03 -3.84 52.70
C SER A 466 -34.02 -4.17 54.22
N GLU A 467 -33.21 -5.13 54.66
CA GLU A 467 -33.41 -5.72 56.00
C GLU A 467 -32.35 -5.39 57.06
N ASN A 468 -31.15 -4.85 56.72
CA ASN A 468 -30.10 -4.54 57.71
C ASN A 468 -29.45 -3.14 57.46
N ILE A 469 -30.23 -2.11 57.63
CA ILE A 469 -29.84 -0.74 57.22
C ILE A 469 -28.72 -0.14 58.10
N GLU A 470 -28.73 -0.32 59.43
CA GLU A 470 -27.74 0.35 60.32
C GLU A 470 -26.30 -0.20 60.13
N SER A 471 -26.13 -1.54 60.10
CA SER A 471 -24.81 -2.12 59.90
C SER A 471 -24.27 -1.89 58.48
N ALA A 472 -25.19 -1.90 57.50
CA ALA A 472 -24.84 -1.57 56.10
C ALA A 472 -24.44 -0.08 55.95
N ILE A 473 -25.10 0.83 56.63
CA ILE A 473 -24.73 2.26 56.64
C ILE A 473 -23.36 2.47 57.31
N SER A 474 -23.10 1.80 58.42
CA SER A 474 -21.78 1.87 59.07
C SER A 474 -20.67 1.39 58.14
N PHE A 475 -20.87 0.25 57.50
CA PHE A 475 -19.91 -0.25 56.51
C PHE A 475 -19.77 0.66 55.27
N ALA A 476 -20.87 1.23 54.77
CA ALA A 476 -20.84 2.15 53.66
C ALA A 476 -20.04 3.41 53.97
N LYS A 477 -20.22 3.98 55.19
CA LYS A 477 -19.42 5.12 55.70
C LYS A 477 -17.93 4.79 55.76
N GLU A 478 -17.60 3.62 56.32
CA GLU A 478 -16.21 3.14 56.35
C GLU A 478 -15.58 3.06 54.95
N LYS A 479 -16.29 2.48 53.99
CA LYS A 479 -15.80 2.35 52.60
C LYS A 479 -15.68 3.68 51.87
N LEU A 480 -16.57 4.62 52.13
CA LEU A 480 -16.53 5.97 51.57
C LEU A 480 -15.56 6.90 52.30
N LYS A 481 -15.03 6.48 53.46
CA LYS A 481 -14.18 7.33 54.35
C LYS A 481 -14.88 8.62 54.78
N VAL A 482 -16.18 8.56 55.07
CA VAL A 482 -17.05 9.70 55.48
C VAL A 482 -17.64 9.42 56.87
#